data_668e10bab349e5f3db4f1bcfebdfbbb1
#
_entry.id   668e10bab349e5f3db4f1bcfebdfbbb1
#
_cell.length_a   1.000
_cell.length_b   1.000
_cell.length_c   1.000
_cell.angle_alpha   90.00
_cell.angle_beta   90.00
_cell.angle_gamma   90.00
#
_symmetry.space_group_name_H-M   'P 1'
#
loop_
_entity.id
_entity.type
_entity.pdbx_description
1 polymer ?
#
loop_
_entity_poly.entity_id
_entity_poly.type
_entity_poly.pdbx_seq_one_letter_code
_entity_poly.pdbx_strand_id
1 'polypeptide(L)'
;MKNAKQIKFIYMFFIILFFSSSFAFGAARSTLISLKNSTDNVLILDSSSLKHGIWSTRPPKEILAGRLVTFMSESNKFLTGVEGTTTYKAPDVSRITIHWDNPYIGSNSYDINTNNPDSYLTGYSGGKGNNAEIKVTFFKKNITRDYKVIVMSDPQPWRLETGDPNSSANKKPWENRNRNVVQSMNELHSQRLVDFGIINGDMTEFGRQSTRDSFYKIYNKLLFPFYFGLGNHDYANNVNDCTEIGKFNFSRNACARESVNNMASEISNHYQKELLQNFSSDYNESNLSGSLAYSWDFGSIHYVQLQFHPTYQVELGHYLEPTIHIKPSLEWLKNDLAKAYARGKASILNFHDGTDHFIETSTDEQKKEFKELIEKYNVMAVFIGHTHQVEESNQSGGDPVFGNARIYNSGALFQGDFLLMNVKNKCIDVSVYNGRDGTPKKIQDFQGTCGK
;
A
#
# COMPACT_ATOMS: atom_id res chain seq x y z
N MET A 1 14.62 73.73 -66.98
CA MET A 1 15.11 73.84 -65.60
C MET A 1 14.00 73.38 -64.66
N LYS A 2 14.40 72.63 -63.67
CA LYS A 2 13.65 72.13 -62.52
C LYS A 2 12.87 70.83 -62.77
N ASN A 3 13.55 69.73 -62.29
CA ASN A 3 13.06 68.36 -62.06
C ASN A 3 12.03 68.33 -60.95
N ALA A 4 10.90 67.64 -61.18
CA ALA A 4 9.97 67.22 -60.15
C ALA A 4 10.10 65.69 -59.99
N LYS A 5 10.67 65.25 -58.85
CA LYS A 5 10.73 63.85 -58.45
C LYS A 5 9.35 63.41 -58.02
N GLN A 6 8.79 62.42 -58.69
CA GLN A 6 7.61 61.68 -58.24
C GLN A 6 8.04 60.71 -57.12
N ILE A 7 7.44 60.85 -55.95
CA ILE A 7 7.57 59.91 -54.85
C ILE A 7 6.45 58.88 -55.02
N LYS A 8 6.81 57.62 -55.34
CA LYS A 8 5.89 56.51 -55.35
C LYS A 8 5.73 56.01 -53.90
N PHE A 9 4.53 56.15 -53.33
CA PHE A 9 4.13 55.51 -52.10
C PHE A 9 3.89 53.99 -52.36
N ILE A 10 4.74 53.14 -51.81
CA ILE A 10 4.52 51.71 -51.79
C ILE A 10 3.74 51.41 -50.52
N TYR A 11 2.47 51.02 -50.62
CA TYR A 11 1.68 50.46 -49.56
C TYR A 11 2.14 49.02 -49.33
N MET A 12 2.87 48.81 -48.25
CA MET A 12 3.25 47.50 -47.79
C MET A 12 2.11 46.96 -46.93
N PHE A 13 1.30 46.04 -47.48
CA PHE A 13 0.29 45.29 -46.74
C PHE A 13 1.01 44.30 -45.83
N PHE A 14 1.03 44.58 -44.52
CA PHE A 14 1.40 43.59 -43.51
C PHE A 14 0.21 42.64 -43.34
N ILE A 15 0.28 41.44 -43.95
CA ILE A 15 -0.58 40.31 -43.59
C ILE A 15 -0.06 39.78 -42.28
N ILE A 16 -0.72 40.11 -41.17
CA ILE A 16 -0.52 39.45 -39.87
C ILE A 16 -1.20 38.10 -39.97
N LEU A 17 -0.41 37.07 -40.28
CA LEU A 17 -0.81 35.68 -40.08
C LEU A 17 -0.91 35.43 -38.57
N PHE A 18 -2.14 35.45 -38.02
CA PHE A 18 -2.43 34.87 -36.75
C PHE A 18 -2.20 33.34 -36.84
N PHE A 19 -1.00 32.90 -36.50
CA PHE A 19 -0.83 31.50 -36.10
C PHE A 19 -1.63 31.32 -34.79
N SER A 20 -2.84 30.82 -34.89
CA SER A 20 -3.52 30.24 -33.75
C SER A 20 -2.76 28.95 -33.36
N SER A 21 -1.66 29.10 -32.62
CA SER A 21 -1.12 28.00 -31.85
C SER A 21 -2.21 27.60 -30.85
N SER A 22 -2.90 26.54 -31.15
CA SER A 22 -3.73 25.86 -30.17
C SER A 22 -2.79 25.40 -29.05
N PHE A 23 -2.57 26.27 -28.06
CA PHE A 23 -2.04 25.81 -26.79
C PHE A 23 -3.07 24.79 -26.26
N ALA A 24 -2.76 23.53 -26.34
CA ALA A 24 -3.45 22.50 -25.56
C ALA A 24 -3.16 22.81 -24.08
N PHE A 25 -3.98 23.67 -23.49
CA PHE A 25 -4.00 23.83 -22.04
C PHE A 25 -4.45 22.49 -21.51
N GLY A 26 -3.54 21.76 -20.86
CA GLY A 26 -3.92 20.61 -20.05
C GLY A 26 -5.04 21.04 -19.09
N ALA A 27 -6.00 20.17 -18.83
CA ALA A 27 -7.11 20.47 -17.94
C ALA A 27 -6.60 21.00 -16.59
N ALA A 28 -7.21 22.07 -16.08
CA ALA A 28 -6.80 22.67 -14.80
C ALA A 28 -7.04 21.75 -13.61
N ARG A 29 -8.00 20.83 -13.73
CA ARG A 29 -8.36 19.80 -12.76
C ARG A 29 -8.67 18.50 -13.49
N SER A 30 -8.24 17.39 -12.89
CA SER A 30 -8.62 16.04 -13.34
C SER A 30 -8.72 15.09 -12.17
N THR A 31 -9.58 14.06 -12.32
CA THR A 31 -9.67 12.97 -11.36
C THR A 31 -9.59 11.65 -12.10
N LEU A 32 -8.51 10.91 -11.85
CA LEU A 32 -8.31 9.52 -12.29
C LEU A 32 -8.81 8.60 -11.18
N ILE A 33 -9.72 7.70 -11.52
CA ILE A 33 -10.28 6.72 -10.60
C ILE A 33 -9.81 5.34 -11.05
N SER A 34 -9.08 4.65 -10.15
CA SER A 34 -8.65 3.25 -10.30
C SER A 34 -9.55 2.39 -9.42
N LEU A 35 -10.50 1.64 -10.01
CA LEU A 35 -11.46 0.79 -9.28
C LEU A 35 -11.06 -0.68 -9.36
N LYS A 36 -10.76 -1.29 -8.21
CA LYS A 36 -10.53 -2.72 -8.04
C LYS A 36 -11.82 -3.43 -7.65
N ASN A 37 -12.24 -4.39 -8.46
CA ASN A 37 -13.32 -5.31 -8.11
C ASN A 37 -12.74 -6.50 -7.33
N SER A 38 -12.73 -6.44 -6.01
CA SER A 38 -12.30 -7.54 -5.12
C SER A 38 -13.48 -8.37 -4.63
N THR A 39 -14.46 -8.62 -5.53
CA THR A 39 -15.59 -9.51 -5.29
C THR A 39 -15.47 -10.79 -6.14
N ASP A 40 -16.38 -11.72 -5.94
CA ASP A 40 -16.50 -12.96 -6.75
C ASP A 40 -17.29 -12.73 -8.06
N ASN A 41 -17.90 -11.56 -8.22
CA ASN A 41 -18.88 -11.28 -9.25
C ASN A 41 -18.37 -10.24 -10.25
N VAL A 42 -18.94 -10.29 -11.46
CA VAL A 42 -18.81 -9.19 -12.41
C VAL A 42 -19.64 -8.02 -11.91
N LEU A 43 -19.05 -6.83 -11.93
CA LEU A 43 -19.76 -5.58 -11.67
C LEU A 43 -20.20 -4.96 -13.00
N ILE A 44 -21.48 -4.61 -13.10
CA ILE A 44 -22.06 -3.96 -14.27
C ILE A 44 -22.28 -2.49 -13.99
N LEU A 45 -21.91 -1.63 -14.92
CA LEU A 45 -22.17 -0.19 -14.83
C LEU A 45 -23.67 0.07 -14.76
N ASP A 46 -24.13 0.59 -13.63
CA ASP A 46 -25.55 0.94 -13.39
C ASP A 46 -25.83 2.39 -13.85
N SER A 47 -24.93 3.32 -13.48
CA SER A 47 -25.01 4.71 -13.94
C SER A 47 -23.66 5.41 -13.89
N SER A 48 -23.50 6.45 -14.71
CA SER A 48 -22.37 7.36 -14.63
C SER A 48 -22.77 8.75 -15.14
N SER A 49 -22.43 9.80 -14.39
CA SER A 49 -22.73 11.17 -14.75
C SER A 49 -21.64 12.12 -14.27
N LEU A 50 -21.49 13.23 -14.97
CA LEU A 50 -20.65 14.35 -14.54
C LEU A 50 -21.57 15.56 -14.32
N LYS A 51 -21.42 16.18 -13.16
CA LYS A 51 -22.04 17.48 -12.86
C LYS A 51 -21.17 18.61 -13.43
N HIS A 52 -19.85 18.43 -13.34
CA HIS A 52 -18.86 19.34 -13.89
C HIS A 52 -17.75 18.58 -14.63
N GLY A 53 -17.28 19.11 -15.77
CA GLY A 53 -16.22 18.53 -16.56
C GLY A 53 -16.68 17.64 -17.72
N ILE A 54 -15.75 16.90 -18.28
CA ILE A 54 -15.94 15.91 -19.36
C ILE A 54 -15.21 14.60 -19.02
N TRP A 55 -15.63 13.52 -19.66
CA TRP A 55 -14.90 12.25 -19.59
C TRP A 55 -13.70 12.28 -20.53
N SER A 56 -12.49 12.13 -19.99
CA SER A 56 -11.29 11.77 -20.76
C SER A 56 -11.25 10.29 -21.04
N THR A 57 -11.66 9.48 -20.05
CA THR A 57 -11.87 8.03 -20.19
C THR A 57 -13.15 7.65 -19.48
N ARG A 58 -14.10 7.06 -20.19
CA ARG A 58 -15.39 6.67 -19.59
C ARG A 58 -15.26 5.42 -18.71
N PRO A 59 -16.10 5.30 -17.67
CA PRO A 59 -16.23 4.06 -16.91
C PRO A 59 -16.58 2.89 -17.85
N PRO A 60 -15.89 1.74 -17.75
CA PRO A 60 -16.20 0.56 -18.55
C PRO A 60 -17.58 0.00 -18.19
N LYS A 61 -18.24 -0.68 -19.15
CA LYS A 61 -19.58 -1.25 -18.95
C LYS A 61 -19.60 -2.38 -17.92
N GLU A 62 -18.48 -3.09 -17.79
CA GLU A 62 -18.34 -4.21 -16.86
C GLU A 62 -16.94 -4.27 -16.27
N ILE A 63 -16.83 -4.83 -15.06
CA ILE A 63 -15.57 -5.09 -14.38
C ILE A 63 -15.60 -6.54 -13.88
N LEU A 64 -14.79 -7.39 -14.49
CA LEU A 64 -14.71 -8.79 -14.08
C LEU A 64 -14.19 -8.93 -12.64
N ALA A 65 -14.56 -10.02 -11.97
CA ALA A 65 -14.04 -10.37 -10.64
C ALA A 65 -12.52 -10.33 -10.62
N GLY A 66 -11.95 -9.71 -9.57
CA GLY A 66 -10.52 -9.55 -9.41
C GLY A 66 -9.85 -8.51 -10.32
N ARG A 67 -10.54 -7.83 -11.22
CA ARG A 67 -9.96 -6.85 -12.16
C ARG A 67 -9.89 -5.44 -11.57
N LEU A 68 -8.85 -4.73 -11.98
CA LEU A 68 -8.69 -3.28 -11.83
C LEU A 68 -9.04 -2.61 -13.16
N VAL A 69 -9.80 -1.54 -13.09
CA VAL A 69 -10.10 -0.67 -14.23
C VAL A 69 -9.83 0.78 -13.88
N THR A 70 -9.60 1.59 -14.89
CA THR A 70 -9.40 3.02 -14.73
C THR A 70 -10.38 3.81 -15.58
N PHE A 71 -10.84 4.95 -15.06
CA PHE A 71 -11.60 5.95 -15.80
C PHE A 71 -11.27 7.33 -15.28
N MET A 72 -11.42 8.36 -16.11
CA MET A 72 -10.92 9.69 -15.82
C MET A 72 -11.90 10.76 -16.31
N SER A 73 -12.06 11.78 -15.50
CA SER A 73 -12.76 13.01 -15.85
C SER A 73 -11.84 14.23 -15.68
N GLU A 74 -12.08 15.27 -16.47
CA GLU A 74 -11.27 16.49 -16.44
C GLU A 74 -12.12 17.74 -16.64
N SER A 75 -11.63 18.89 -16.17
CA SER A 75 -12.28 20.18 -16.36
C SER A 75 -12.22 20.59 -17.83
N ASN A 76 -13.33 21.13 -18.34
CA ASN A 76 -13.47 21.56 -19.74
C ASN A 76 -13.73 23.06 -19.90
N LYS A 77 -13.65 23.83 -18.80
CA LYS A 77 -13.86 25.29 -18.80
C LYS A 77 -12.83 25.96 -17.89
N PHE A 78 -12.59 27.23 -18.16
CA PHE A 78 -11.71 28.07 -17.34
C PHE A 78 -12.26 28.20 -15.92
N LEU A 79 -11.41 28.03 -14.91
CA LEU A 79 -11.73 28.12 -13.48
C LEU A 79 -12.83 27.14 -13.01
N THR A 80 -13.00 26.01 -13.68
CA THR A 80 -13.95 24.96 -13.24
C THR A 80 -13.23 23.76 -12.68
N GLY A 81 -13.89 23.12 -11.71
CA GLY A 81 -13.52 21.81 -11.17
C GLY A 81 -14.05 20.65 -12.02
N VAL A 82 -13.94 19.49 -11.44
CA VAL A 82 -14.48 18.23 -11.96
C VAL A 82 -15.30 17.55 -10.85
N GLU A 83 -16.56 17.26 -11.15
CA GLU A 83 -17.47 16.57 -10.19
C GLU A 83 -18.29 15.52 -10.92
N GLY A 84 -18.39 14.34 -10.32
CA GLY A 84 -19.16 13.25 -10.93
C GLY A 84 -19.51 12.12 -9.99
N THR A 85 -20.34 11.22 -10.50
CA THR A 85 -20.77 10.01 -9.79
C THR A 85 -20.80 8.84 -10.75
N THR A 86 -20.28 7.69 -10.30
CA THR A 86 -20.35 6.43 -11.02
C THR A 86 -20.82 5.34 -10.07
N THR A 87 -21.81 4.54 -10.50
CA THR A 87 -22.36 3.42 -9.73
C THR A 87 -22.22 2.13 -10.52
N TYR A 88 -21.66 1.11 -9.88
CA TYR A 88 -21.65 -0.26 -10.38
C TYR A 88 -22.55 -1.15 -9.53
N LYS A 89 -23.10 -2.20 -10.15
CA LYS A 89 -24.02 -3.15 -9.52
C LYS A 89 -23.51 -4.58 -9.68
N ALA A 90 -23.54 -5.33 -8.58
CA ALA A 90 -23.32 -6.78 -8.56
C ALA A 90 -24.62 -7.55 -8.87
N PRO A 91 -24.56 -8.86 -9.19
CA PRO A 91 -25.76 -9.68 -9.50
C PRO A 91 -26.76 -9.78 -8.36
N ASP A 92 -26.33 -9.66 -7.10
CA ASP A 92 -27.18 -9.65 -5.92
C ASP A 92 -27.82 -8.28 -5.62
N VAL A 93 -27.83 -7.39 -6.63
CA VAL A 93 -28.29 -5.99 -6.60
C VAL A 93 -27.52 -5.05 -5.67
N SER A 94 -26.45 -5.56 -5.04
CA SER A 94 -25.54 -4.72 -4.28
C SER A 94 -24.82 -3.70 -5.19
N ARG A 95 -24.63 -2.49 -4.72
CA ARG A 95 -24.02 -1.39 -5.48
C ARG A 95 -22.83 -0.83 -4.77
N ILE A 96 -21.84 -0.39 -5.55
CA ILE A 96 -20.84 0.58 -5.12
C ILE A 96 -21.12 1.89 -5.85
N THR A 97 -21.21 2.98 -5.08
CA THR A 97 -21.33 4.34 -5.60
C THR A 97 -20.06 5.11 -5.27
N ILE A 98 -19.46 5.71 -6.29
CA ILE A 98 -18.25 6.50 -6.20
C ILE A 98 -18.62 7.92 -6.62
N HIS A 99 -18.61 8.85 -5.70
CA HIS A 99 -18.75 10.29 -5.94
C HIS A 99 -17.42 10.98 -5.70
N TRP A 100 -17.07 11.92 -6.57
CA TRP A 100 -15.87 12.75 -6.45
C TRP A 100 -16.18 14.19 -6.78
N ASP A 101 -15.53 15.08 -6.05
CA ASP A 101 -15.47 16.51 -6.32
C ASP A 101 -14.02 17.00 -6.17
N ASN A 102 -13.46 17.48 -7.27
CA ASN A 102 -12.15 18.12 -7.35
C ASN A 102 -12.38 19.58 -7.82
N PRO A 103 -12.76 20.48 -6.90
CA PRO A 103 -13.16 21.83 -7.21
C PRO A 103 -11.96 22.68 -7.66
N TYR A 104 -12.20 23.73 -8.45
CA TYR A 104 -11.14 24.67 -8.80
C TYR A 104 -10.59 25.40 -7.58
N ILE A 105 -11.45 25.77 -6.65
CA ILE A 105 -11.09 26.38 -5.35
C ILE A 105 -11.69 25.50 -4.23
N GLY A 106 -10.86 25.14 -3.28
CA GLY A 106 -11.25 24.29 -2.16
C GLY A 106 -10.50 22.95 -2.14
N SER A 107 -10.86 22.10 -1.20
CA SER A 107 -10.29 20.76 -1.02
C SER A 107 -11.08 19.73 -1.82
N ASN A 108 -10.39 18.74 -2.34
CA ASN A 108 -11.03 17.58 -2.99
C ASN A 108 -11.84 16.79 -1.96
N SER A 109 -12.99 16.27 -2.37
CA SER A 109 -13.82 15.40 -1.56
C SER A 109 -14.26 14.15 -2.32
N TYR A 110 -14.43 13.06 -1.58
CA TYR A 110 -14.79 11.74 -2.12
C TYR A 110 -15.78 11.08 -1.18
N ASP A 111 -16.86 10.55 -1.74
CA ASP A 111 -17.82 9.70 -1.03
C ASP A 111 -17.94 8.38 -1.78
N ILE A 112 -17.44 7.31 -1.15
CA ILE A 112 -17.45 5.97 -1.72
C ILE A 112 -18.20 5.07 -0.75
N ASN A 113 -19.36 4.58 -1.18
CA ASN A 113 -20.26 3.81 -0.33
C ASN A 113 -20.85 2.60 -1.04
N THR A 114 -21.48 1.72 -0.26
CA THR A 114 -22.28 0.58 -0.75
C THR A 114 -23.65 0.59 -0.10
N ASN A 115 -24.65 0.12 -0.84
CA ASN A 115 -25.99 -0.07 -0.31
C ASN A 115 -26.16 -1.38 0.47
N ASN A 116 -25.10 -2.23 0.55
CA ASN A 116 -25.09 -3.50 1.27
C ASN A 116 -23.82 -3.64 2.12
N PRO A 117 -23.69 -2.85 3.20
CA PRO A 117 -22.51 -2.86 4.07
C PRO A 117 -22.34 -4.18 4.84
N ASP A 118 -23.39 -4.99 4.98
CA ASP A 118 -23.28 -6.29 5.65
C ASP A 118 -22.46 -7.30 4.86
N SER A 119 -22.54 -7.24 3.54
CA SER A 119 -21.87 -8.18 2.62
C SER A 119 -20.63 -7.60 1.94
N TYR A 120 -20.53 -6.29 1.83
CA TYR A 120 -19.48 -5.61 1.08
C TYR A 120 -18.83 -4.49 1.87
N LEU A 121 -17.59 -4.19 1.53
CA LEU A 121 -16.82 -3.05 2.03
C LEU A 121 -16.34 -2.19 0.86
N THR A 122 -16.19 -0.91 1.11
CA THR A 122 -15.57 0.04 0.19
C THR A 122 -14.40 0.73 0.86
N GLY A 123 -13.35 1.00 0.11
CA GLY A 123 -12.24 1.79 0.58
C GLY A 123 -11.60 2.58 -0.54
N TYR A 124 -10.93 3.68 -0.18
CA TYR A 124 -10.13 4.42 -1.14
C TYR A 124 -8.89 5.02 -0.48
N SER A 125 -7.89 5.32 -1.34
CA SER A 125 -6.68 6.05 -0.96
C SER A 125 -6.30 7.05 -2.06
N GLY A 126 -5.43 8.01 -1.75
CA GLY A 126 -5.03 9.06 -2.68
C GLY A 126 -6.02 10.23 -2.73
N GLY A 127 -6.14 10.87 -3.89
CA GLY A 127 -7.11 11.94 -4.14
C GLY A 127 -6.63 13.36 -3.84
N LYS A 128 -5.34 13.59 -3.62
CA LYS A 128 -4.78 14.93 -3.37
C LYS A 128 -4.33 15.61 -4.66
N GLY A 129 -4.39 16.95 -4.66
CA GLY A 129 -3.87 17.80 -5.72
C GLY A 129 -4.82 18.07 -6.88
N ASN A 130 -4.37 18.87 -7.83
CA ASN A 130 -5.17 19.35 -8.96
C ASN A 130 -5.49 18.24 -9.97
N ASN A 131 -4.54 17.33 -10.18
CA ASN A 131 -4.68 16.14 -10.99
C ASN A 131 -4.70 14.95 -10.01
N ALA A 132 -5.87 14.74 -9.40
CA ALA A 132 -6.05 13.77 -8.35
C ALA A 132 -6.12 12.34 -8.91
N GLU A 133 -5.47 11.42 -8.22
CA GLU A 133 -5.60 9.98 -8.48
C GLU A 133 -6.16 9.32 -7.22
N ILE A 134 -7.29 8.61 -7.33
CA ILE A 134 -7.86 7.80 -6.25
C ILE A 134 -7.84 6.33 -6.63
N LYS A 135 -7.48 5.49 -5.68
CA LYS A 135 -7.57 4.03 -5.77
C LYS A 135 -8.74 3.59 -4.91
N VAL A 136 -9.76 3.03 -5.55
CA VAL A 136 -10.99 2.55 -4.91
C VAL A 136 -10.99 1.03 -4.94
N THR A 137 -11.38 0.39 -3.84
CA THR A 137 -11.58 -1.05 -3.81
C THR A 137 -13.00 -1.37 -3.31
N PHE A 138 -13.64 -2.29 -4.00
CA PHE A 138 -14.92 -2.88 -3.59
C PHE A 138 -14.69 -4.33 -3.20
N PHE A 139 -14.85 -4.65 -1.91
CA PHE A 139 -14.59 -5.96 -1.34
C PHE A 139 -15.90 -6.68 -1.03
N LYS A 140 -15.91 -7.99 -1.26
CA LYS A 140 -16.88 -8.88 -0.66
C LYS A 140 -16.32 -9.48 0.63
N LYS A 141 -17.03 -9.35 1.75
CA LYS A 141 -16.57 -9.85 3.07
C LYS A 141 -16.28 -11.35 3.09
N ASN A 142 -17.05 -12.15 2.33
CA ASN A 142 -16.88 -13.59 2.24
C ASN A 142 -16.53 -14.00 0.80
N ILE A 143 -15.26 -13.88 0.43
CA ILE A 143 -14.73 -14.36 -0.86
C ILE A 143 -14.62 -15.89 -0.80
N THR A 144 -15.15 -16.58 -1.83
CA THR A 144 -15.11 -18.04 -1.94
C THR A 144 -14.20 -18.55 -3.05
N ARG A 145 -13.76 -17.66 -3.95
CA ARG A 145 -12.82 -18.01 -5.03
C ARG A 145 -11.38 -18.10 -4.53
N ASP A 146 -10.55 -18.81 -5.27
CA ASP A 146 -9.12 -18.76 -5.13
C ASP A 146 -8.60 -17.34 -5.42
N TYR A 147 -7.55 -16.92 -4.71
CA TYR A 147 -6.97 -15.57 -4.87
C TYR A 147 -5.46 -15.60 -4.68
N LYS A 148 -4.80 -14.50 -5.01
CA LYS A 148 -3.35 -14.39 -4.97
C LYS A 148 -2.90 -13.15 -4.24
N VAL A 149 -1.83 -13.31 -3.46
CA VAL A 149 -1.20 -12.26 -2.66
C VAL A 149 0.29 -12.22 -3.00
N ILE A 150 0.83 -11.03 -3.22
CA ILE A 150 2.28 -10.83 -3.27
C ILE A 150 2.74 -10.48 -1.86
N VAL A 151 3.69 -11.26 -1.32
CA VAL A 151 4.35 -10.96 -0.04
C VAL A 151 5.78 -10.53 -0.32
N MET A 152 6.17 -9.40 0.27
CA MET A 152 7.42 -8.73 0.00
C MET A 152 7.90 -8.00 1.26
N SER A 153 9.19 -7.63 1.27
CA SER A 153 9.81 -6.91 2.37
C SER A 153 11.03 -6.13 1.87
N ASP A 154 11.59 -5.27 2.70
CA ASP A 154 12.92 -4.66 2.52
C ASP A 154 13.10 -3.93 1.17
N PRO A 155 12.24 -2.98 0.80
CA PRO A 155 12.55 -2.10 -0.32
C PRO A 155 13.74 -1.16 -0.02
N GLN A 156 13.93 -0.76 1.21
CA GLN A 156 15.06 0.03 1.76
C GLN A 156 15.62 1.05 0.76
N PRO A 157 14.92 2.16 0.50
CA PRO A 157 15.32 3.13 -0.51
C PRO A 157 16.75 3.62 -0.34
N TRP A 158 17.47 3.47 -1.43
CA TRP A 158 18.85 3.73 -1.74
C TRP A 158 19.84 2.65 -1.29
N ARG A 159 19.42 1.58 -0.61
CA ARG A 159 20.25 0.41 -0.35
C ARG A 159 20.52 -0.35 -1.67
N LEU A 160 21.75 -0.72 -1.84
CA LEU A 160 22.23 -1.64 -2.89
C LEU A 160 22.98 -2.79 -2.19
N GLU A 161 23.38 -3.79 -2.94
CA GLU A 161 24.12 -4.94 -2.38
C GLU A 161 25.49 -4.54 -1.80
N THR A 162 26.04 -3.43 -2.25
CA THR A 162 27.32 -2.90 -1.80
C THR A 162 27.28 -1.38 -1.68
N GLY A 163 28.14 -0.83 -0.85
CA GLY A 163 28.28 0.61 -0.64
C GLY A 163 27.46 1.13 0.54
N ASP A 164 27.57 2.43 0.79
CA ASP A 164 26.84 3.09 1.87
C ASP A 164 25.38 3.29 1.49
N PRO A 165 24.42 2.68 2.22
CA PRO A 165 22.99 2.84 1.96
C PRO A 165 22.48 4.28 2.13
N ASN A 166 23.23 5.15 2.79
CA ASN A 166 22.89 6.56 2.96
C ASN A 166 23.34 7.43 1.78
N SER A 167 24.11 6.87 0.83
CA SER A 167 24.64 7.63 -0.29
C SER A 167 23.55 8.05 -1.25
N SER A 168 23.41 9.35 -1.49
CA SER A 168 22.50 9.90 -2.50
C SER A 168 22.83 9.42 -3.94
N ALA A 169 24.06 8.99 -4.18
CA ALA A 169 24.48 8.40 -5.46
C ALA A 169 23.73 7.11 -5.79
N ASN A 170 23.30 6.38 -4.76
CA ASN A 170 22.54 5.13 -4.91
C ASN A 170 21.06 5.36 -5.26
N LYS A 171 20.54 6.58 -5.10
CA LYS A 171 19.12 6.88 -5.34
C LYS A 171 18.65 6.45 -6.73
N LYS A 172 19.36 6.88 -7.77
CA LYS A 172 18.98 6.57 -9.16
C LYS A 172 19.11 5.08 -9.51
N PRO A 173 20.19 4.38 -9.17
CA PRO A 173 20.28 2.94 -9.32
C PRO A 173 19.16 2.17 -8.61
N TRP A 174 18.89 2.51 -7.33
CA TRP A 174 17.80 1.93 -6.55
C TRP A 174 16.44 2.17 -7.20
N GLU A 175 16.12 3.43 -7.59
CA GLU A 175 14.86 3.78 -8.27
C GLU A 175 14.67 2.98 -9.57
N ASN A 176 15.70 2.82 -10.38
CA ASN A 176 15.60 2.07 -11.63
C ASN A 176 15.30 0.60 -11.36
N ARG A 177 16.01 -0.02 -10.44
CA ARG A 177 15.78 -1.42 -10.05
C ARG A 177 14.37 -1.62 -9.52
N ASN A 178 13.93 -0.80 -8.59
CA ASN A 178 12.62 -0.95 -7.97
C ASN A 178 11.46 -0.61 -8.92
N ARG A 179 11.66 0.24 -9.95
CA ARG A 179 10.71 0.37 -11.06
C ARG A 179 10.57 -0.94 -11.84
N ASN A 180 11.68 -1.63 -12.12
CA ASN A 180 11.64 -2.93 -12.76
C ASN A 180 10.88 -3.95 -11.91
N VAL A 181 11.13 -3.97 -10.60
CA VAL A 181 10.43 -4.88 -9.67
C VAL A 181 8.91 -4.59 -9.68
N VAL A 182 8.50 -3.33 -9.58
CA VAL A 182 7.09 -2.92 -9.68
C VAL A 182 6.49 -3.27 -11.03
N GLN A 183 7.22 -3.07 -12.15
CA GLN A 183 6.79 -3.49 -13.48
C GLN A 183 6.56 -5.00 -13.55
N SER A 184 7.48 -5.78 -13.00
CA SER A 184 7.41 -7.24 -12.93
C SER A 184 6.17 -7.71 -12.14
N MET A 185 5.90 -7.11 -10.96
CA MET A 185 4.70 -7.40 -10.18
C MET A 185 3.41 -7.03 -10.92
N ASN A 186 3.40 -5.89 -11.63
CA ASN A 186 2.26 -5.45 -12.43
C ASN A 186 2.01 -6.38 -13.63
N GLU A 187 3.06 -6.90 -14.26
CA GLU A 187 2.95 -7.91 -15.30
C GLU A 187 2.36 -9.21 -14.72
N LEU A 188 2.86 -9.66 -13.57
CA LEU A 188 2.34 -10.83 -12.87
C LEU A 188 0.86 -10.63 -12.48
N HIS A 189 0.50 -9.44 -12.00
CA HIS A 189 -0.90 -9.09 -11.74
C HIS A 189 -1.76 -9.17 -13.01
N SER A 190 -1.27 -8.65 -14.15
CA SER A 190 -2.00 -8.71 -15.43
C SER A 190 -2.24 -10.14 -15.91
N GLN A 191 -1.29 -11.04 -15.66
CA GLN A 191 -1.37 -12.45 -16.05
C GLN A 191 -2.18 -13.30 -15.06
N ARG A 192 -2.13 -13.01 -13.77
CA ARG A 192 -2.58 -13.90 -12.69
C ARG A 192 -3.56 -13.28 -11.70
N LEU A 193 -3.92 -12.01 -11.84
CA LEU A 193 -4.87 -11.30 -10.99
C LEU A 193 -4.51 -11.35 -9.49
N VAL A 194 -3.41 -10.70 -9.13
CA VAL A 194 -3.05 -10.47 -7.71
C VAL A 194 -4.11 -9.60 -7.04
N ASP A 195 -4.63 -10.03 -5.92
CA ASP A 195 -5.69 -9.30 -5.20
C ASP A 195 -5.14 -8.18 -4.34
N PHE A 196 -4.07 -8.44 -3.63
CA PHE A 196 -3.35 -7.44 -2.83
C PHE A 196 -1.88 -7.84 -2.59
N GLY A 197 -1.11 -6.91 -2.06
CA GLY A 197 0.25 -7.12 -1.58
C GLY A 197 0.36 -6.95 -0.07
N ILE A 198 1.40 -7.53 0.53
CA ILE A 198 1.81 -7.32 1.91
C ILE A 198 3.29 -6.94 1.91
N ILE A 199 3.66 -5.86 2.60
CA ILE A 199 5.04 -5.43 2.77
C ILE A 199 5.42 -5.55 4.23
N ASN A 200 6.36 -6.45 4.55
CA ASN A 200 6.77 -6.78 5.91
C ASN A 200 7.91 -5.89 6.43
N GLY A 201 7.77 -4.57 6.24
CA GLY A 201 8.68 -3.61 6.86
C GLY A 201 9.86 -3.18 6.01
N ASP A 202 10.70 -2.33 6.62
CA ASP A 202 11.86 -1.66 6.03
C ASP A 202 11.54 -0.89 4.73
N MET A 203 10.38 -0.19 4.77
CA MET A 203 9.95 0.66 3.66
C MET A 203 10.84 1.88 3.48
N THR A 204 11.62 2.21 4.48
CA THR A 204 12.59 3.32 4.46
C THR A 204 13.97 2.83 4.87
N GLU A 205 14.98 3.62 4.54
CA GLU A 205 16.28 3.51 5.16
C GLU A 205 16.36 4.59 6.25
N PHE A 206 16.44 4.19 7.51
CA PHE A 206 16.47 5.03 8.71
C PHE A 206 15.28 6.00 8.90
N GLY A 207 14.07 5.63 8.48
CA GLY A 207 12.83 6.39 8.72
C GLY A 207 12.78 7.78 8.05
N ARG A 208 13.74 8.13 7.19
CA ARG A 208 13.87 9.47 6.60
C ARG A 208 12.79 9.76 5.59
N GLN A 209 12.26 10.98 5.60
CA GLN A 209 11.25 11.43 4.65
C GLN A 209 11.71 11.24 3.19
N SER A 210 12.96 11.56 2.86
CA SER A 210 13.50 11.43 1.50
C SER A 210 13.48 10.00 0.95
N THR A 211 13.72 9.02 1.82
CA THR A 211 13.65 7.59 1.47
C THR A 211 12.19 7.12 1.41
N ARG A 212 11.32 7.58 2.30
CA ARG A 212 9.88 7.35 2.25
C ARG A 212 9.26 7.91 0.97
N ASP A 213 9.60 9.14 0.57
CA ASP A 213 9.14 9.74 -0.70
C ASP A 213 9.60 8.91 -1.90
N SER A 214 10.81 8.36 -1.87
CA SER A 214 11.33 7.48 -2.92
C SER A 214 10.54 6.17 -2.98
N PHE A 215 10.21 5.59 -1.83
CA PHE A 215 9.34 4.41 -1.73
C PHE A 215 7.98 4.68 -2.38
N TYR A 216 7.23 5.66 -1.91
CA TYR A 216 5.89 5.96 -2.43
C TYR A 216 5.90 6.34 -3.91
N LYS A 217 6.92 7.06 -4.38
CA LYS A 217 7.09 7.40 -5.80
C LYS A 217 7.10 6.16 -6.71
N ILE A 218 7.66 5.05 -6.24
CA ILE A 218 7.80 3.81 -6.98
C ILE A 218 6.62 2.86 -6.69
N TYR A 219 6.37 2.52 -5.43
CA TYR A 219 5.42 1.47 -5.05
C TYR A 219 3.96 1.88 -5.17
N ASN A 220 3.63 3.19 -5.19
CA ASN A 220 2.30 3.67 -5.56
C ASN A 220 1.91 3.37 -7.02
N LYS A 221 2.84 2.86 -7.85
CA LYS A 221 2.57 2.41 -9.22
C LYS A 221 2.13 0.94 -9.30
N LEU A 222 2.07 0.22 -8.19
CA LEU A 222 1.45 -1.10 -8.13
C LEU A 222 -0.02 -1.01 -8.53
N LEU A 223 -0.45 -1.94 -9.39
CA LEU A 223 -1.84 -2.03 -9.90
C LEU A 223 -2.78 -2.78 -8.96
N PHE A 224 -2.34 -3.12 -7.77
CA PHE A 224 -3.11 -3.74 -6.70
C PHE A 224 -2.83 -3.02 -5.38
N PRO A 225 -3.79 -3.01 -4.42
CA PRO A 225 -3.58 -2.42 -3.11
C PRO A 225 -2.56 -3.23 -2.32
N PHE A 226 -1.90 -2.61 -1.35
CA PHE A 226 -1.00 -3.31 -0.44
C PHE A 226 -1.19 -2.85 1.01
N TYR A 227 -0.96 -3.78 1.92
CA TYR A 227 -0.88 -3.59 3.36
C TYR A 227 0.59 -3.60 3.76
N PHE A 228 0.98 -2.80 4.74
CA PHE A 228 2.38 -2.69 5.11
C PHE A 228 2.61 -2.67 6.61
N GLY A 229 3.79 -3.14 7.04
CA GLY A 229 4.30 -3.03 8.40
C GLY A 229 5.53 -2.13 8.46
N LEU A 230 5.97 -1.82 9.67
CA LEU A 230 7.25 -1.16 9.94
C LEU A 230 8.30 -2.21 10.30
N GLY A 231 9.52 -2.05 9.75
CA GLY A 231 10.70 -2.82 10.13
C GLY A 231 11.66 -2.01 11.01
N ASN A 232 12.80 -2.60 11.37
CA ASN A 232 13.78 -1.95 12.24
C ASN A 232 14.35 -0.66 11.61
N HIS A 233 14.58 -0.60 10.30
CA HIS A 233 15.04 0.61 9.61
C HIS A 233 13.99 1.71 9.55
N ASP A 234 12.72 1.40 9.70
CA ASP A 234 11.68 2.43 9.73
C ASP A 234 11.66 3.19 11.05
N TYR A 235 11.88 2.54 12.19
CA TYR A 235 11.78 3.20 13.50
C TYR A 235 12.72 2.68 14.58
N ALA A 236 13.01 1.37 14.71
CA ALA A 236 13.76 0.83 15.84
C ALA A 236 15.23 1.26 15.82
N ASN A 237 15.88 1.22 14.67
CA ASN A 237 17.27 1.64 14.49
C ASN A 237 17.48 3.17 14.57
N ASN A 238 16.38 3.94 14.59
CA ASN A 238 16.41 5.40 14.56
C ASN A 238 16.16 6.03 15.92
N VAL A 239 16.05 5.21 16.96
CA VAL A 239 15.82 5.69 18.32
C VAL A 239 17.04 6.45 18.82
N ASN A 240 16.84 7.73 19.17
CA ASN A 240 17.88 8.67 19.58
C ASN A 240 18.98 8.92 18.54
N ASP A 241 18.78 8.58 17.28
CA ASP A 241 19.81 8.67 16.23
C ASP A 241 19.37 9.37 14.94
N CYS A 242 18.23 10.02 14.89
CA CYS A 242 17.83 10.76 13.71
C CYS A 242 17.89 12.27 13.90
N THR A 243 18.85 12.90 13.21
CA THR A 243 18.89 14.33 12.98
C THR A 243 18.70 14.61 11.50
N GLU A 244 17.47 14.84 11.02
CA GLU A 244 17.26 15.43 9.70
C GLU A 244 17.66 16.91 9.74
N ILE A 245 18.71 17.26 8.98
CA ILE A 245 19.19 18.64 8.82
C ILE A 245 18.09 19.43 8.08
N GLY A 246 17.60 20.50 8.72
CA GLY A 246 16.68 21.47 8.08
C GLY A 246 15.30 21.62 8.73
N LYS A 247 14.89 20.71 9.61
CA LYS A 247 13.80 20.97 10.55
C LYS A 247 14.41 21.31 11.90
N PHE A 248 13.86 22.28 12.65
CA PHE A 248 14.20 22.49 14.05
C PHE A 248 13.84 21.21 14.82
N ASN A 249 14.76 20.26 14.83
CA ASN A 249 14.55 18.95 15.44
C ASN A 249 14.81 19.05 16.94
N PHE A 250 13.76 19.32 17.70
CA PHE A 250 13.75 19.19 19.15
C PHE A 250 13.72 17.72 19.63
N SER A 251 13.94 16.76 18.72
CA SER A 251 13.96 15.34 19.07
C SER A 251 14.95 14.56 18.21
N ARG A 252 15.77 13.77 18.88
CA ARG A 252 16.65 12.78 18.22
C ARG A 252 15.84 11.57 17.68
N ASN A 253 14.53 11.51 17.94
CA ASN A 253 13.62 10.48 17.48
C ASN A 253 12.76 10.92 16.27
N ALA A 254 13.08 12.04 15.62
CA ALA A 254 12.22 12.63 14.61
C ALA A 254 11.86 11.66 13.47
N CYS A 255 12.84 10.90 12.94
CA CYS A 255 12.58 9.96 11.86
C CYS A 255 11.68 8.79 12.31
N ALA A 256 11.97 8.20 13.46
CA ALA A 256 11.16 7.12 14.02
C ALA A 256 9.71 7.58 14.28
N ARG A 257 9.56 8.76 14.90
CA ARG A 257 8.23 9.36 15.16
C ARG A 257 7.45 9.62 13.87
N GLU A 258 8.12 10.15 12.85
CA GLU A 258 7.47 10.44 11.56
C GLU A 258 7.03 9.17 10.84
N SER A 259 7.82 8.09 10.87
CA SER A 259 7.43 6.79 10.33
C SER A 259 6.22 6.21 11.07
N VAL A 260 6.24 6.24 12.39
CA VAL A 260 5.14 5.76 13.24
C VAL A 260 3.87 6.58 13.01
N ASN A 261 3.95 7.90 12.98
CA ASN A 261 2.80 8.78 12.74
C ASN A 261 2.19 8.57 11.34
N ASN A 262 3.04 8.41 10.32
CA ASN A 262 2.60 8.15 8.96
C ASN A 262 1.83 6.83 8.88
N MET A 263 2.40 5.75 9.43
CA MET A 263 1.76 4.44 9.50
C MET A 263 0.42 4.52 10.26
N ALA A 264 0.44 5.07 11.48
CA ALA A 264 -0.76 5.15 12.32
C ALA A 264 -1.88 5.93 11.63
N SER A 265 -1.56 7.02 10.94
CA SER A 265 -2.53 7.81 10.18
C SER A 265 -3.15 7.00 9.02
N GLU A 266 -2.34 6.31 8.22
CA GLU A 266 -2.85 5.50 7.12
C GLU A 266 -3.71 4.33 7.60
N ILE A 267 -3.25 3.60 8.63
CA ILE A 267 -3.98 2.46 9.19
C ILE A 267 -5.27 2.92 9.86
N SER A 268 -5.24 4.01 10.63
CA SER A 268 -6.46 4.58 11.23
C SER A 268 -7.51 4.96 10.19
N ASN A 269 -7.09 5.54 9.08
CA ASN A 269 -7.99 5.86 7.98
C ASN A 269 -8.63 4.60 7.36
N HIS A 270 -7.87 3.52 7.21
CA HIS A 270 -8.40 2.24 6.73
C HIS A 270 -9.33 1.60 7.75
N TYR A 271 -9.01 1.63 9.04
CA TYR A 271 -9.84 1.09 10.11
C TYR A 271 -11.17 1.84 10.23
N GLN A 272 -11.17 3.17 10.20
CA GLN A 272 -12.38 3.98 10.22
C GLN A 272 -13.32 3.72 9.03
N LYS A 273 -12.79 3.21 7.92
CA LYS A 273 -13.55 2.79 6.73
C LYS A 273 -13.92 1.31 6.75
N GLU A 274 -13.79 0.64 7.89
CA GLU A 274 -14.10 -0.78 8.08
C GLU A 274 -13.32 -1.76 7.16
N LEU A 275 -12.18 -1.32 6.60
CA LEU A 275 -11.31 -2.17 5.78
C LEU A 275 -10.45 -3.11 6.62
N LEU A 276 -10.30 -2.81 7.89
CA LEU A 276 -9.58 -3.62 8.87
C LEU A 276 -10.54 -4.12 9.95
N GLN A 277 -10.29 -5.33 10.45
CA GLN A 277 -11.09 -5.93 11.52
C GLN A 277 -10.70 -5.37 12.88
N ASN A 278 -9.41 -5.06 13.07
CA ASN A 278 -8.88 -4.64 14.34
C ASN A 278 -7.60 -3.81 14.17
N PHE A 279 -7.37 -2.86 15.06
CA PHE A 279 -6.17 -2.02 15.07
C PHE A 279 -5.77 -1.70 16.50
N SER A 280 -4.49 -1.95 16.85
CA SER A 280 -3.93 -1.69 18.18
C SER A 280 -3.29 -0.32 18.26
N SER A 281 -4.11 0.72 18.40
CA SER A 281 -3.62 2.07 18.65
C SER A 281 -4.69 2.93 19.32
N ASP A 282 -4.27 3.66 20.35
CA ASP A 282 -5.00 4.78 20.95
C ASP A 282 -4.53 6.10 20.32
N TYR A 283 -4.47 6.12 18.98
CA TYR A 283 -4.02 7.28 18.24
C TYR A 283 -5.06 8.39 18.29
N ASN A 284 -4.66 9.50 18.91
CA ASN A 284 -5.31 10.81 18.73
C ASN A 284 -4.19 11.85 18.51
N GLU A 285 -4.56 13.06 18.09
CA GLU A 285 -3.60 14.15 17.80
C GLU A 285 -2.69 14.51 19.00
N SER A 286 -3.09 14.13 20.21
CA SER A 286 -2.37 14.46 21.45
C SER A 286 -1.60 13.30 22.04
N ASN A 287 -1.85 12.05 21.60
CA ASN A 287 -1.22 10.86 22.16
C ASN A 287 -1.28 9.68 21.19
N LEU A 288 -0.15 9.01 21.01
CA LEU A 288 -0.07 7.75 20.29
C LEU A 288 0.46 6.66 21.21
N SER A 289 -0.35 5.66 21.46
CA SER A 289 0.02 4.48 22.25
C SER A 289 -0.52 3.22 21.59
N GLY A 290 0.21 2.11 21.63
CA GLY A 290 -0.22 0.83 21.09
C GLY A 290 0.89 0.12 20.33
N SER A 291 0.65 -1.09 19.87
CA SER A 291 1.63 -1.87 19.09
C SER A 291 1.63 -1.53 17.60
N LEU A 292 0.65 -0.79 17.12
CA LEU A 292 0.35 -0.56 15.71
C LEU A 292 -0.03 -1.85 14.94
N ALA A 293 -0.21 -2.97 15.62
CA ALA A 293 -0.69 -4.20 15.01
C ALA A 293 -2.10 -4.02 14.45
N TYR A 294 -2.39 -4.66 13.34
CA TYR A 294 -3.72 -4.63 12.72
C TYR A 294 -4.02 -5.93 11.99
N SER A 295 -5.30 -6.17 11.72
CA SER A 295 -5.75 -7.39 11.06
C SER A 295 -6.91 -7.16 10.10
N TRP A 296 -7.06 -8.07 9.14
CA TRP A 296 -8.19 -8.10 8.20
C TRP A 296 -8.51 -9.53 7.77
N ASP A 297 -9.76 -9.76 7.42
CA ASP A 297 -10.21 -11.02 6.84
C ASP A 297 -10.27 -10.89 5.31
N PHE A 298 -9.75 -11.89 4.58
CA PHE A 298 -9.96 -12.03 3.15
C PHE A 298 -10.18 -13.51 2.80
N GLY A 299 -11.34 -13.83 2.26
CA GLY A 299 -11.77 -15.24 2.08
C GLY A 299 -11.82 -16.00 3.41
N SER A 300 -11.21 -17.17 3.44
CA SER A 300 -11.13 -18.03 4.61
C SER A 300 -9.95 -17.75 5.54
N ILE A 301 -9.13 -16.76 5.18
CA ILE A 301 -7.91 -16.42 5.91
C ILE A 301 -8.08 -15.12 6.68
N HIS A 302 -7.54 -15.12 7.89
CA HIS A 302 -7.33 -13.96 8.73
C HIS A 302 -5.85 -13.54 8.66
N TYR A 303 -5.60 -12.33 8.20
CA TYR A 303 -4.26 -11.75 8.06
C TYR A 303 -3.97 -10.81 9.22
N VAL A 304 -2.78 -10.92 9.78
CA VAL A 304 -2.32 -10.10 10.91
C VAL A 304 -0.98 -9.46 10.55
N GLN A 305 -0.84 -8.17 10.78
CA GLN A 305 0.41 -7.42 10.66
C GLN A 305 0.87 -6.98 12.05
N LEU A 306 2.08 -7.39 12.48
CA LEU A 306 2.63 -7.17 13.83
C LEU A 306 3.82 -6.21 13.86
N GLN A 307 4.11 -5.50 12.77
CA GLN A 307 5.18 -4.54 12.64
C GLN A 307 6.58 -5.18 12.72
N PHE A 308 7.51 -4.62 13.52
CA PHE A 308 8.87 -5.10 13.61
C PHE A 308 8.92 -6.54 14.15
N HIS A 309 8.48 -6.75 15.37
CA HIS A 309 8.24 -8.08 15.94
C HIS A 309 7.25 -8.02 17.11
N PRO A 310 6.63 -9.16 17.52
CA PRO A 310 5.50 -9.17 18.45
C PRO A 310 5.77 -8.61 19.85
N THR A 311 7.01 -8.64 20.29
CA THR A 311 7.42 -8.22 21.64
C THR A 311 8.09 -6.86 21.70
N TYR A 312 8.24 -6.18 20.54
CA TYR A 312 8.91 -4.89 20.46
C TYR A 312 8.17 -3.81 21.25
N GLN A 313 8.94 -3.02 21.99
CA GLN A 313 8.45 -1.86 22.72
C GLN A 313 9.49 -0.74 22.73
N VAL A 314 9.04 0.51 22.63
CA VAL A 314 9.92 1.68 22.69
C VAL A 314 9.13 2.93 23.04
N GLU A 315 9.82 3.87 23.69
CA GLU A 315 9.32 5.23 23.91
C GLU A 315 10.09 6.22 23.03
N LEU A 316 9.34 6.95 22.20
CA LEU A 316 9.90 7.95 21.30
C LEU A 316 9.59 9.34 21.84
N GLY A 317 10.47 9.83 22.71
CA GLY A 317 10.35 11.14 23.35
C GLY A 317 10.54 12.31 22.38
N HIS A 318 9.93 13.45 22.74
CA HIS A 318 10.08 14.74 22.06
C HIS A 318 9.97 15.88 23.09
N TYR A 319 10.71 16.99 22.91
CA TYR A 319 10.70 18.09 23.89
C TYR A 319 9.39 18.88 23.93
N LEU A 320 8.67 18.98 22.82
CA LEU A 320 7.47 19.81 22.66
C LEU A 320 6.20 19.05 22.40
N GLU A 321 6.31 17.75 22.07
CA GLU A 321 5.17 16.90 21.72
C GLU A 321 5.07 15.73 22.69
N PRO A 322 3.90 15.13 22.86
CA PRO A 322 3.73 13.92 23.67
C PRO A 322 4.64 12.78 23.23
N THR A 323 5.14 12.01 24.18
CA THR A 323 5.91 10.79 23.89
C THR A 323 5.03 9.76 23.19
N ILE A 324 5.56 9.12 22.15
CA ILE A 324 4.92 7.96 21.52
C ILE A 324 5.33 6.71 22.28
N HIS A 325 4.35 5.88 22.66
CA HIS A 325 4.56 4.64 23.40
C HIS A 325 4.21 3.41 22.53
N ILE A 326 5.23 2.80 21.93
CA ILE A 326 5.05 1.51 21.22
C ILE A 326 5.06 0.39 22.25
N LYS A 327 4.04 -0.45 22.23
CA LYS A 327 3.80 -1.55 23.16
C LYS A 327 3.94 -2.92 22.47
N PRO A 328 4.25 -3.99 23.20
CA PRO A 328 4.18 -5.36 22.67
C PRO A 328 2.79 -5.69 22.16
N SER A 329 2.70 -6.56 21.15
CA SER A 329 1.43 -6.93 20.51
C SER A 329 0.83 -8.25 21.02
N LEU A 330 1.47 -8.99 21.92
CA LEU A 330 1.05 -10.35 22.29
C LEU A 330 -0.38 -10.42 22.88
N GLU A 331 -0.72 -9.53 23.80
CA GLU A 331 -2.07 -9.49 24.38
C GLU A 331 -3.13 -9.13 23.34
N TRP A 332 -2.84 -8.15 22.50
CA TRP A 332 -3.71 -7.79 21.39
C TRP A 332 -3.87 -8.97 20.42
N LEU A 333 -2.77 -9.64 20.04
CA LEU A 333 -2.74 -10.80 19.15
C LEU A 333 -3.59 -11.94 19.67
N LYS A 334 -3.50 -12.23 20.97
CA LYS A 334 -4.31 -13.26 21.65
C LYS A 334 -5.80 -13.01 21.45
N ASN A 335 -6.24 -11.77 21.67
CA ASN A 335 -7.64 -11.37 21.55
C ASN A 335 -8.11 -11.40 20.10
N ASP A 336 -7.27 -11.00 19.16
CA ASP A 336 -7.56 -10.95 17.74
C ASP A 336 -7.66 -12.34 17.12
N LEU A 337 -6.66 -13.20 17.37
CA LEU A 337 -6.66 -14.60 16.92
C LEU A 337 -7.82 -15.41 17.51
N ALA A 338 -8.19 -15.18 18.77
CA ALA A 338 -9.33 -15.85 19.38
C ALA A 338 -10.64 -15.54 18.64
N LYS A 339 -10.84 -14.28 18.27
CA LYS A 339 -12.01 -13.85 17.48
C LYS A 339 -11.99 -14.44 16.06
N ALA A 340 -10.84 -14.46 15.40
CA ALA A 340 -10.69 -15.05 14.08
C ALA A 340 -10.95 -16.57 14.09
N TYR A 341 -10.38 -17.27 15.06
CA TYR A 341 -10.59 -18.70 15.26
C TYR A 341 -12.08 -19.04 15.52
N ALA A 342 -12.77 -18.24 16.33
CA ALA A 342 -14.22 -18.40 16.58
C ALA A 342 -15.06 -18.21 15.30
N ARG A 343 -14.57 -17.43 14.33
CA ARG A 343 -15.19 -17.30 13.00
C ARG A 343 -14.80 -18.43 12.02
N GLY A 344 -14.02 -19.41 12.46
CA GLY A 344 -13.56 -20.53 11.64
C GLY A 344 -12.47 -20.16 10.63
N LYS A 345 -11.72 -19.08 10.83
CA LYS A 345 -10.62 -18.66 9.97
C LYS A 345 -9.32 -19.42 10.31
N ALA A 346 -8.51 -19.66 9.29
CA ALA A 346 -7.08 -19.93 9.50
C ALA A 346 -6.33 -18.59 9.50
N SER A 347 -5.24 -18.49 10.25
CA SER A 347 -4.53 -17.22 10.39
C SER A 347 -3.14 -17.26 9.77
N ILE A 348 -2.73 -16.11 9.19
CA ILE A 348 -1.37 -15.84 8.69
C ILE A 348 -0.85 -14.62 9.43
N LEU A 349 0.34 -14.74 10.05
CA LEU A 349 1.02 -13.63 10.68
C LEU A 349 2.05 -13.03 9.72
N ASN A 350 2.18 -11.73 9.76
CA ASN A 350 3.12 -10.94 8.98
C ASN A 350 3.84 -9.99 9.93
N PHE A 351 5.16 -10.00 9.93
CA PHE A 351 5.99 -9.05 10.65
C PHE A 351 7.40 -9.04 10.08
N HIS A 352 8.22 -8.07 10.48
CA HIS A 352 9.48 -7.86 9.80
C HIS A 352 10.54 -8.89 10.22
N ASP A 353 10.83 -9.00 11.51
CA ASP A 353 11.93 -9.81 12.02
C ASP A 353 11.46 -10.97 12.91
N GLY A 354 11.54 -12.16 12.37
CA GLY A 354 11.31 -13.42 13.07
C GLY A 354 12.59 -14.13 13.50
N THR A 355 13.73 -13.46 13.39
CA THR A 355 15.07 -14.02 13.62
C THR A 355 15.74 -13.42 14.87
N ASP A 356 16.88 -12.79 14.72
CA ASP A 356 17.76 -12.36 15.81
C ASP A 356 17.07 -11.41 16.80
N HIS A 357 16.50 -10.26 16.36
CA HIS A 357 15.90 -9.34 17.32
C HIS A 357 14.73 -9.96 18.07
N PHE A 358 13.81 -10.64 17.38
CA PHE A 358 12.70 -11.31 18.06
C PHE A 358 13.17 -12.39 19.02
N ILE A 359 14.08 -13.27 18.56
CA ILE A 359 14.54 -14.41 19.35
C ILE A 359 15.45 -13.99 20.51
N GLU A 360 16.34 -13.01 20.28
CA GLU A 360 17.34 -12.60 21.27
C GLU A 360 16.79 -11.61 22.30
N THR A 361 15.86 -10.74 21.92
CA THR A 361 15.34 -9.71 22.84
C THR A 361 14.10 -10.11 23.61
N SER A 362 13.37 -11.15 23.14
CA SER A 362 12.18 -11.65 23.85
C SER A 362 12.55 -12.56 25.01
N THR A 363 11.79 -12.46 26.10
CA THR A 363 11.95 -13.40 27.23
C THR A 363 11.45 -14.79 26.84
N ASP A 364 11.84 -15.81 27.61
CA ASP A 364 11.38 -17.17 27.36
C ASP A 364 9.87 -17.31 27.58
N GLU A 365 9.29 -16.56 28.50
CA GLU A 365 7.85 -16.47 28.71
C GLU A 365 7.12 -15.90 27.50
N GLN A 366 7.64 -14.83 26.91
CA GLN A 366 7.07 -14.22 25.72
C GLN A 366 7.14 -15.14 24.50
N LYS A 367 8.26 -15.81 24.29
CA LYS A 367 8.43 -16.84 23.23
C LYS A 367 7.46 -17.99 23.41
N LYS A 368 7.32 -18.47 24.64
CA LYS A 368 6.36 -19.54 25.00
C LYS A 368 4.91 -19.09 24.75
N GLU A 369 4.54 -17.89 25.21
CA GLU A 369 3.20 -17.34 24.96
C GLU A 369 2.91 -17.24 23.46
N PHE A 370 3.85 -16.72 22.67
CA PHE A 370 3.71 -16.60 21.21
C PHE A 370 3.48 -17.97 20.56
N LYS A 371 4.27 -18.99 20.95
CA LYS A 371 4.09 -20.37 20.48
C LYS A 371 2.69 -20.92 20.82
N GLU A 372 2.25 -20.74 22.07
CA GLU A 372 0.93 -21.20 22.51
C GLU A 372 -0.21 -20.54 21.71
N LEU A 373 -0.08 -19.25 21.36
CA LEU A 373 -1.05 -18.55 20.52
C LEU A 373 -1.10 -19.14 19.11
N ILE A 374 0.05 -19.40 18.49
CA ILE A 374 0.17 -20.00 17.16
C ILE A 374 -0.52 -21.37 17.13
N GLU A 375 -0.18 -22.24 18.09
CA GLU A 375 -0.70 -23.63 18.13
C GLU A 375 -2.19 -23.67 18.46
N LYS A 376 -2.66 -22.80 19.36
CA LYS A 376 -4.05 -22.76 19.82
C LYS A 376 -5.01 -22.23 18.77
N TYR A 377 -4.61 -21.20 18.00
CA TYR A 377 -5.54 -20.46 17.17
C TYR A 377 -5.36 -20.69 15.66
N ASN A 378 -4.80 -21.84 15.27
CA ASN A 378 -4.70 -22.26 13.88
C ASN A 378 -3.92 -21.25 13.00
N VAL A 379 -2.79 -20.75 13.52
CA VAL A 379 -1.84 -19.99 12.70
C VAL A 379 -1.08 -20.97 11.83
N MET A 380 -1.27 -20.92 10.53
CA MET A 380 -0.68 -21.89 9.60
C MET A 380 0.66 -21.43 9.01
N ALA A 381 0.87 -20.13 8.96
CA ALA A 381 2.07 -19.55 8.35
C ALA A 381 2.46 -18.22 8.99
N VAL A 382 3.76 -17.94 8.94
CA VAL A 382 4.37 -16.66 9.31
C VAL A 382 5.21 -16.18 8.14
N PHE A 383 4.99 -14.95 7.69
CA PHE A 383 5.80 -14.30 6.66
C PHE A 383 6.65 -13.19 7.29
N ILE A 384 7.95 -13.22 6.97
CA ILE A 384 8.97 -12.30 7.51
C ILE A 384 9.84 -11.71 6.38
N GLY A 385 10.70 -10.77 6.75
CA GLY A 385 11.76 -10.18 5.93
C GLY A 385 13.10 -10.14 6.68
N HIS A 386 13.72 -8.95 6.78
CA HIS A 386 14.88 -8.61 7.59
C HIS A 386 16.21 -9.22 7.14
N THR A 387 16.32 -10.54 6.99
CA THR A 387 17.61 -11.18 6.64
C THR A 387 18.03 -10.96 5.19
N HIS A 388 17.16 -10.41 4.35
CA HIS A 388 17.32 -10.22 2.91
C HIS A 388 17.53 -11.54 2.13
N GLN A 389 17.24 -12.68 2.75
CA GLN A 389 17.40 -13.99 2.13
C GLN A 389 16.03 -14.61 1.88
N VAL A 390 15.89 -15.20 0.69
CA VAL A 390 14.70 -15.98 0.35
C VAL A 390 14.83 -17.36 0.98
N GLU A 391 14.00 -17.66 1.97
CA GLU A 391 14.09 -18.89 2.74
C GLU A 391 12.74 -19.40 3.19
N GLU A 392 12.59 -20.72 3.31
CA GLU A 392 11.51 -21.34 4.09
C GLU A 392 12.08 -22.18 5.22
N SER A 393 11.44 -22.15 6.37
CA SER A 393 11.85 -22.93 7.54
C SER A 393 10.65 -23.51 8.27
N ASN A 394 10.95 -24.31 9.29
CA ASN A 394 9.96 -25.05 10.10
C ASN A 394 9.03 -25.94 9.26
N GLN A 395 9.55 -26.57 8.22
CA GLN A 395 8.79 -27.42 7.29
C GLN A 395 8.15 -28.63 7.98
N SER A 396 8.83 -29.18 8.99
CA SER A 396 8.37 -30.33 9.77
C SER A 396 7.50 -29.94 10.99
N GLY A 397 7.40 -28.65 11.28
CA GLY A 397 6.80 -28.16 12.52
C GLY A 397 7.67 -28.41 13.75
N GLY A 398 7.15 -28.02 14.93
CA GLY A 398 7.82 -28.23 16.21
C GLY A 398 8.89 -27.22 16.60
N ASP A 399 8.95 -26.09 15.91
CA ASP A 399 9.85 -24.98 16.25
C ASP A 399 9.62 -24.52 17.72
N PRO A 400 10.67 -24.21 18.48
CA PRO A 400 10.55 -23.81 19.89
C PRO A 400 9.77 -22.50 20.08
N VAL A 401 9.72 -21.63 19.09
CA VAL A 401 9.04 -20.32 19.14
C VAL A 401 7.81 -20.28 18.22
N PHE A 402 7.92 -20.83 17.00
CA PHE A 402 6.87 -20.78 15.99
C PHE A 402 5.97 -22.02 15.96
N GLY A 403 6.19 -22.99 16.88
CA GLY A 403 5.35 -24.17 16.97
C GLY A 403 5.22 -24.91 15.64
N ASN A 404 3.98 -25.08 15.15
CA ASN A 404 3.70 -25.79 13.89
C ASN A 404 3.51 -24.86 12.69
N ALA A 405 3.61 -23.54 12.86
CA ALA A 405 3.47 -22.61 11.73
C ALA A 405 4.69 -22.68 10.81
N ARG A 406 4.46 -22.70 9.50
CA ARG A 406 5.54 -22.56 8.53
C ARG A 406 6.05 -21.13 8.49
N ILE A 407 7.34 -20.97 8.25
CA ILE A 407 7.98 -19.66 8.19
C ILE A 407 8.48 -19.45 6.76
N TYR A 408 8.13 -18.29 6.18
CA TYR A 408 8.55 -17.87 4.84
C TYR A 408 9.21 -16.50 4.94
N ASN A 409 10.47 -16.42 4.52
CA ASN A 409 11.18 -15.15 4.34
C ASN A 409 11.09 -14.72 2.88
N SER A 410 10.64 -13.49 2.64
CA SER A 410 10.39 -12.99 1.29
C SER A 410 11.65 -12.51 0.56
N GLY A 411 12.81 -12.50 1.20
CA GLY A 411 13.99 -11.83 0.68
C GLY A 411 13.84 -10.32 0.70
N ALA A 412 14.55 -9.61 -0.18
CA ALA A 412 14.56 -8.16 -0.21
C ALA A 412 14.17 -7.58 -1.58
N LEU A 413 13.22 -6.63 -1.57
CA LEU A 413 12.81 -5.91 -2.78
C LEU A 413 13.96 -5.13 -3.43
N PHE A 414 14.91 -4.59 -2.64
CA PHE A 414 16.06 -3.92 -3.23
C PHE A 414 16.98 -4.87 -4.02
N GLN A 415 16.87 -6.19 -3.80
CA GLN A 415 17.53 -7.24 -4.59
C GLN A 415 16.63 -7.76 -5.72
N GLY A 416 15.34 -7.47 -5.66
CA GLY A 416 14.34 -7.86 -6.64
C GLY A 416 13.44 -9.02 -6.21
N ASP A 417 13.61 -9.56 -5.00
CA ASP A 417 12.93 -10.75 -4.53
C ASP A 417 11.56 -10.45 -3.94
N PHE A 418 10.60 -11.34 -4.19
CA PHE A 418 9.27 -11.35 -3.60
C PHE A 418 8.61 -12.73 -3.73
N LEU A 419 7.57 -12.97 -2.94
CA LEU A 419 6.79 -14.20 -2.97
C LEU A 419 5.43 -13.98 -3.63
N LEU A 420 4.97 -14.98 -4.38
CA LEU A 420 3.58 -15.09 -4.82
C LEU A 420 2.92 -16.22 -4.04
N MET A 421 1.96 -15.88 -3.19
CA MET A 421 1.12 -16.82 -2.45
C MET A 421 -0.20 -17.02 -3.19
N ASN A 422 -0.50 -18.26 -3.58
CA ASN A 422 -1.80 -18.66 -4.07
C ASN A 422 -2.61 -19.20 -2.91
N VAL A 423 -3.79 -18.67 -2.70
CA VAL A 423 -4.70 -19.09 -1.63
C VAL A 423 -5.90 -19.82 -2.22
N LYS A 424 -6.09 -21.04 -1.77
CA LYS A 424 -7.22 -21.88 -2.12
C LYS A 424 -7.88 -22.39 -0.85
N ASN A 425 -9.04 -21.86 -0.53
CA ASN A 425 -9.69 -22.11 0.74
C ASN A 425 -8.74 -21.76 1.91
N LYS A 426 -8.45 -22.69 2.81
CA LYS A 426 -7.50 -22.52 3.91
C LYS A 426 -6.08 -23.05 3.59
N CYS A 427 -5.75 -23.27 2.33
CA CYS A 427 -4.42 -23.73 1.91
C CYS A 427 -3.69 -22.63 1.14
N ILE A 428 -2.38 -22.60 1.26
CA ILE A 428 -1.50 -21.73 0.49
C ILE A 428 -0.42 -22.52 -0.23
N ASP A 429 -0.15 -22.11 -1.47
CA ASP A 429 1.06 -22.48 -2.22
C ASP A 429 1.91 -21.22 -2.40
N VAL A 430 3.21 -21.31 -2.16
CA VAL A 430 4.11 -20.15 -2.17
C VAL A 430 5.18 -20.35 -3.23
N SER A 431 5.32 -19.39 -4.14
CA SER A 431 6.35 -19.37 -5.19
C SER A 431 7.25 -18.16 -5.02
N VAL A 432 8.53 -18.34 -5.20
CA VAL A 432 9.56 -17.30 -5.18
C VAL A 432 9.73 -16.70 -6.57
N TYR A 433 9.74 -15.39 -6.64
CA TYR A 433 9.98 -14.62 -7.85
C TYR A 433 11.11 -13.61 -7.66
N ASN A 434 11.81 -13.29 -8.75
CA ASN A 434 12.68 -12.14 -8.83
C ASN A 434 12.27 -11.26 -10.01
N GLY A 435 12.13 -9.96 -9.79
CA GLY A 435 11.67 -8.95 -10.76
C GLY A 435 12.72 -7.92 -11.15
N ARG A 436 13.99 -8.13 -10.80
CA ARG A 436 15.07 -7.15 -11.00
C ARG A 436 15.20 -6.66 -12.43
N ASP A 437 14.89 -7.53 -13.41
CA ASP A 437 15.03 -7.23 -14.85
C ASP A 437 13.76 -6.66 -15.48
N GLY A 438 12.71 -6.42 -14.70
CA GLY A 438 11.41 -5.89 -15.15
C GLY A 438 10.43 -6.97 -15.63
N THR A 439 10.82 -8.24 -15.64
CA THR A 439 9.96 -9.39 -15.95
C THR A 439 9.87 -10.34 -14.75
N PRO A 440 8.71 -10.95 -14.46
CA PRO A 440 8.56 -11.84 -13.31
C PRO A 440 9.23 -13.19 -13.59
N LYS A 441 10.41 -13.40 -13.04
CA LYS A 441 11.13 -14.66 -13.15
C LYS A 441 10.85 -15.53 -11.92
N LYS A 442 10.13 -16.63 -12.12
CA LYS A 442 9.96 -17.64 -11.07
C LYS A 442 11.29 -18.35 -10.80
N ILE A 443 11.69 -18.41 -9.54
CA ILE A 443 12.95 -19.01 -9.09
C ILE A 443 12.71 -20.42 -8.59
N GLN A 444 11.77 -20.61 -7.66
CA GLN A 444 11.44 -21.89 -7.05
C GLN A 444 10.03 -21.88 -6.45
N ASP A 445 9.57 -23.04 -6.03
CA ASP A 445 8.41 -23.20 -5.18
C ASP A 445 8.85 -23.58 -3.78
N PHE A 446 8.22 -22.96 -2.79
CA PHE A 446 8.27 -23.39 -1.40
C PHE A 446 7.15 -24.41 -1.12
N GLN A 447 7.34 -25.18 -0.08
CA GLN A 447 6.30 -26.13 0.33
C GLN A 447 5.07 -25.38 0.87
N GLY A 448 3.89 -25.68 0.34
CA GLY A 448 2.63 -25.12 0.80
C GLY A 448 2.20 -25.62 2.17
N THR A 449 1.18 -24.98 2.76
CA THR A 449 0.57 -25.38 4.03
C THR A 449 -0.92 -25.11 4.05
N CYS A 450 -1.63 -25.81 4.95
CA CYS A 450 -3.07 -25.63 5.16
C CYS A 450 -3.38 -25.37 6.63
N GLY A 451 -4.34 -24.48 6.88
CA GLY A 451 -5.00 -24.34 8.16
C GLY A 451 -6.02 -25.47 8.40
N LYS A 452 -6.31 -25.73 9.66
CA LYS A 452 -7.30 -26.74 10.10
C LYS A 452 -8.74 -26.26 9.91
#